data_5d439a2ca0b57404bb81d38a78bdebec
#
_entry.id   5d439a2ca0b57404bb81d38a78bdebec
#
_cell.length_a   1.000
_cell.length_b   1.000
_cell.length_c   1.000
_cell.angle_alpha   90.00
_cell.angle_beta   90.00
_cell.angle_gamma   90.00
#
_symmetry.space_group_name_H-M   'P 1'
#
loop_
_entity.id
_entity.type
_entity.pdbx_description
1 polymer ?
#
loop_
_entity_poly.entity_id
_entity_poly.type
_entity_poly.pdbx_seq_one_letter_code
_entity_poly.pdbx_strand_id
1 'polypeptide(L)'
;MTMTSNDYRPIGLQAIDREMARQNTDAIASFDGNGERAKVIATSLRETGGLLLLGMGGSHAVNRAVEPLYRALGIEAIAVTLSEQLGMPLAIEGRTVLITSQSGESAEVLRWFSETGGSEDTFGLTLEGTSFLARTAPCLVGAGGTELAFAATRSLTVSFALHLAVLAALGEDPALGLAVLAAPATNDIGAALSAFENVATVVTSGRRLQGLAEALALGLTELSRTPCFSLEGGQLRHGPMEMLGPKVGVVLFRGNDATADLVTAMAVSAVETGAPVVVFDASGHQPVEGTTTLSFVRATGLAAIFSMLPVAQRFMIAFAEARVENAGTPVRSTKITRSE
;
A
#
# COMPACT_ATOMS: atom_id res chain seq x y z
N MET A 1 -39.76 -14.97 11.00
CA MET A 1 -38.39 -14.71 11.48
C MET A 1 -37.68 -14.02 10.34
N THR A 2 -37.66 -12.71 10.34
CA THR A 2 -36.99 -11.89 9.32
C THR A 2 -35.51 -11.94 9.63
N MET A 3 -34.72 -12.61 8.77
CA MET A 3 -33.27 -12.55 8.81
C MET A 3 -32.83 -11.10 8.64
N THR A 4 -32.07 -10.58 9.60
CA THR A 4 -31.51 -9.25 9.53
C THR A 4 -30.37 -9.26 8.48
N SER A 5 -30.20 -8.18 7.73
CA SER A 5 -29.26 -8.03 6.61
C SER A 5 -27.77 -8.30 6.94
N ASN A 6 -27.45 -8.66 8.17
CA ASN A 6 -26.09 -8.94 8.64
C ASN A 6 -25.70 -10.44 8.53
N ASP A 7 -26.63 -11.35 8.21
CA ASP A 7 -26.36 -12.79 8.17
C ASP A 7 -25.77 -13.27 6.82
N TYR A 8 -25.56 -12.39 5.84
CA TYR A 8 -25.14 -12.81 4.49
C TYR A 8 -23.90 -12.09 3.96
N ARG A 9 -23.01 -11.62 4.84
CA ARG A 9 -21.75 -11.04 4.36
C ARG A 9 -20.86 -12.14 3.77
N PRO A 10 -20.34 -11.99 2.53
CA PRO A 10 -19.49 -13.00 1.89
C PRO A 10 -18.32 -13.44 2.75
N ILE A 11 -18.01 -14.74 2.78
CA ILE A 11 -16.95 -15.33 3.64
C ILE A 11 -15.60 -14.63 3.39
N GLY A 12 -15.31 -14.29 2.13
CA GLY A 12 -14.09 -13.55 1.77
C GLY A 12 -14.02 -12.17 2.43
N LEU A 13 -15.14 -11.44 2.48
CA LEU A 13 -15.21 -10.15 3.16
C LEU A 13 -15.14 -10.30 4.69
N GLN A 14 -15.76 -11.35 5.26
CA GLN A 14 -15.61 -11.64 6.68
C GLN A 14 -14.15 -11.92 7.07
N ALA A 15 -13.38 -12.57 6.19
CA ALA A 15 -11.95 -12.77 6.40
C ALA A 15 -11.20 -11.42 6.40
N ILE A 16 -11.50 -10.53 5.47
CA ILE A 16 -10.92 -9.19 5.39
C ILE A 16 -11.28 -8.36 6.64
N ASP A 17 -12.54 -8.40 7.07
CA ASP A 17 -12.99 -7.68 8.28
C ASP A 17 -12.20 -8.11 9.52
N ARG A 18 -11.94 -9.42 9.69
CA ARG A 18 -11.11 -9.93 10.81
C ARG A 18 -9.67 -9.42 10.74
N GLU A 19 -9.08 -9.34 9.56
CA GLU A 19 -7.73 -8.80 9.38
C GLU A 19 -7.72 -7.29 9.67
N MET A 20 -8.68 -6.53 9.14
CA MET A 20 -8.77 -5.08 9.36
C MET A 20 -9.04 -4.72 10.81
N ALA A 21 -9.81 -5.52 11.55
CA ALA A 21 -10.11 -5.27 12.96
C ALA A 21 -8.87 -5.24 13.87
N ARG A 22 -7.78 -5.90 13.46
CA ARG A 22 -6.53 -6.01 14.22
C ARG A 22 -5.34 -5.28 13.57
N GLN A 23 -5.52 -4.70 12.38
CA GLN A 23 -4.40 -4.17 11.59
C GLN A 23 -3.58 -3.12 12.32
N ASN A 24 -4.22 -2.22 13.09
CA ASN A 24 -3.52 -1.14 13.77
C ASN A 24 -2.78 -1.62 15.02
N THR A 25 -3.38 -2.52 15.81
CA THR A 25 -2.72 -3.12 16.98
C THR A 25 -1.53 -3.98 16.57
N ASP A 26 -1.68 -4.76 15.49
CA ASP A 26 -0.58 -5.56 14.94
C ASP A 26 0.52 -4.67 14.35
N ALA A 27 0.18 -3.54 13.72
CA ALA A 27 1.14 -2.58 13.20
C ALA A 27 1.99 -1.94 14.32
N ILE A 28 1.35 -1.47 15.40
CA ILE A 28 2.06 -0.93 16.58
C ILE A 28 2.96 -1.99 17.20
N ALA A 29 2.44 -3.19 17.43
CA ALA A 29 3.24 -4.30 17.98
C ALA A 29 4.40 -4.69 17.06
N SER A 30 4.24 -4.56 15.74
CA SER A 30 5.31 -4.81 14.77
C SER A 30 6.40 -3.76 14.84
N PHE A 31 6.04 -2.48 14.97
CA PHE A 31 6.99 -1.40 15.20
C PHE A 31 7.80 -1.65 16.48
N ASP A 32 7.11 -1.90 17.59
CA ASP A 32 7.75 -2.07 18.92
C ASP A 32 8.67 -3.30 18.98
N GLY A 33 8.25 -4.39 18.32
CA GLY A 33 8.99 -5.66 18.35
C GLY A 33 10.22 -5.74 17.44
N ASN A 34 10.43 -4.76 16.54
CA ASN A 34 11.47 -4.85 15.51
C ASN A 34 12.60 -3.80 15.64
N GLY A 35 12.69 -3.06 16.75
CA GLY A 35 13.65 -1.98 16.92
C GLY A 35 15.11 -2.39 16.70
N GLU A 36 15.54 -3.52 17.25
CA GLU A 36 16.92 -4.00 17.08
C GLU A 36 17.22 -4.42 15.63
N ARG A 37 16.30 -5.12 14.98
CA ARG A 37 16.46 -5.48 13.57
C ARG A 37 16.48 -4.24 12.66
N ALA A 38 15.63 -3.27 12.95
CA ALA A 38 15.59 -2.00 12.23
C ALA A 38 16.92 -1.24 12.33
N LYS A 39 17.58 -1.25 13.50
CA LYS A 39 18.93 -0.65 13.66
C LYS A 39 19.99 -1.34 12.80
N VAL A 40 19.95 -2.67 12.68
CA VAL A 40 20.87 -3.42 11.82
C VAL A 40 20.69 -3.00 10.36
N ILE A 41 19.45 -2.95 9.87
CA ILE A 41 19.15 -2.50 8.49
C ILE A 41 19.57 -1.02 8.30
N ALA A 42 19.28 -0.16 9.27
CA ALA A 42 19.70 1.24 9.21
C ALA A 42 21.23 1.41 9.17
N THR A 43 21.99 0.52 9.82
CA THR A 43 23.44 0.51 9.73
C THR A 43 23.91 0.13 8.32
N SER A 44 23.42 -0.97 7.76
CA SER A 44 23.69 -1.37 6.38
C SER A 44 23.35 -0.25 5.39
N LEU A 45 22.19 0.43 5.56
CA LEU A 45 21.79 1.56 4.70
C LEU A 45 22.73 2.77 4.79
N ARG A 46 23.30 3.05 5.97
CA ARG A 46 24.30 4.14 6.11
C ARG A 46 25.64 3.77 5.47
N GLU A 47 26.02 2.51 5.52
CA GLU A 47 27.27 2.00 4.95
C GLU A 47 27.22 1.91 3.43
N THR A 48 26.10 1.41 2.87
CA THR A 48 25.94 1.22 1.44
C THR A 48 25.46 2.49 0.73
N GLY A 49 24.67 3.33 1.38
CA GLY A 49 24.00 4.49 0.76
C GLY A 49 22.95 4.14 -0.28
N GLY A 50 22.79 2.86 -0.63
CA GLY A 50 21.89 2.36 -1.66
C GLY A 50 20.90 1.33 -1.12
N LEU A 51 19.64 1.39 -1.58
CA LEU A 51 18.57 0.47 -1.19
C LEU A 51 17.84 -0.08 -2.41
N LEU A 52 17.83 -1.39 -2.54
CA LEU A 52 16.99 -2.10 -3.50
C LEU A 52 15.81 -2.73 -2.77
N LEU A 53 14.61 -2.24 -3.05
CA LEU A 53 13.36 -2.72 -2.49
C LEU A 53 12.70 -3.72 -3.46
N LEU A 54 12.61 -4.98 -3.08
CA LEU A 54 12.07 -6.05 -3.91
C LEU A 54 10.75 -6.57 -3.33
N GLY A 55 9.75 -6.80 -4.18
CA GLY A 55 8.45 -7.34 -3.76
C GLY A 55 7.51 -7.56 -4.93
N MET A 56 6.39 -8.22 -4.68
CA MET A 56 5.33 -8.47 -5.67
C MET A 56 4.00 -7.90 -5.20
N GLY A 57 3.12 -7.53 -6.12
CA GLY A 57 1.75 -7.11 -5.81
C GLY A 57 1.67 -6.03 -4.72
N GLY A 58 0.91 -6.28 -3.65
CA GLY A 58 0.78 -5.36 -2.51
C GLY A 58 2.10 -5.04 -1.82
N SER A 59 3.03 -5.99 -1.75
CA SER A 59 4.38 -5.77 -1.20
C SER A 59 5.20 -4.80 -2.08
N HIS A 60 5.06 -4.87 -3.41
CA HIS A 60 5.68 -3.90 -4.29
C HIS A 60 5.07 -2.51 -4.12
N ALA A 61 3.74 -2.41 -3.98
CA ALA A 61 3.08 -1.13 -3.72
C ALA A 61 3.55 -0.49 -2.40
N VAL A 62 3.79 -1.28 -1.34
CA VAL A 62 4.44 -0.81 -0.10
C VAL A 62 5.83 -0.26 -0.40
N ASN A 63 6.66 -1.00 -1.12
CA ASN A 63 8.01 -0.58 -1.49
C ASN A 63 7.99 0.74 -2.29
N ARG A 64 7.07 0.89 -3.23
CA ARG A 64 6.86 2.13 -4.00
C ARG A 64 6.46 3.31 -3.13
N ALA A 65 5.67 3.07 -2.08
CA ALA A 65 5.23 4.12 -1.17
C ALA A 65 6.36 4.62 -0.25
N VAL A 66 7.27 3.73 0.17
CA VAL A 66 8.35 4.08 1.09
C VAL A 66 9.63 4.53 0.37
N GLU A 67 9.82 4.17 -0.90
CA GLU A 67 10.94 4.57 -1.73
C GLU A 67 11.26 6.08 -1.64
N PRO A 68 10.29 7.02 -1.82
CA PRO A 68 10.56 8.45 -1.71
C PRO A 68 10.94 8.90 -0.28
N LEU A 69 10.56 8.14 0.75
CA LEU A 69 10.91 8.45 2.14
C LEU A 69 12.39 8.15 2.40
N TYR A 70 12.89 7.01 1.93
CA TYR A 70 14.32 6.69 1.99
C TYR A 70 15.16 7.69 1.17
N ARG A 71 14.67 8.08 -0.02
CA ARG A 71 15.34 9.12 -0.85
C ARG A 71 15.41 10.47 -0.14
N ALA A 72 14.39 10.84 0.63
CA ALA A 72 14.40 12.07 1.42
C ALA A 72 15.49 12.09 2.51
N LEU A 73 15.95 10.91 2.95
CA LEU A 73 17.06 10.73 3.89
C LEU A 73 18.43 10.60 3.18
N GLY A 74 18.50 10.82 1.86
CA GLY A 74 19.74 10.74 1.08
C GLY A 74 20.15 9.33 0.67
N ILE A 75 19.27 8.31 0.85
CA ILE A 75 19.54 6.94 0.42
C ILE A 75 19.07 6.77 -1.03
N GLU A 76 19.92 6.21 -1.89
CA GLU A 76 19.57 5.90 -3.29
C GLU A 76 18.63 4.68 -3.33
N ALA A 77 17.34 4.91 -3.07
CA ALA A 77 16.33 3.86 -3.02
C ALA A 77 15.67 3.64 -4.37
N ILE A 78 15.52 2.38 -4.76
CA ILE A 78 14.82 1.92 -5.97
C ILE A 78 13.90 0.76 -5.60
N ALA A 79 12.62 0.85 -5.96
CA ALA A 79 11.66 -0.23 -5.82
C ALA A 79 11.43 -0.91 -7.18
N VAL A 80 11.66 -2.22 -7.24
CA VAL A 80 11.52 -3.05 -8.44
C VAL A 80 10.67 -4.27 -8.12
N THR A 81 9.86 -4.74 -9.06
CA THR A 81 9.17 -6.02 -8.87
C THR A 81 10.21 -7.15 -8.86
N LEU A 82 9.99 -8.13 -7.98
CA LEU A 82 10.95 -9.23 -7.86
C LEU A 82 11.07 -10.04 -9.16
N SER A 83 9.99 -10.13 -9.94
CA SER A 83 9.99 -10.76 -11.28
C SER A 83 10.84 -10.00 -12.31
N GLU A 84 10.84 -8.65 -12.28
CA GLU A 84 11.75 -7.85 -13.13
C GLU A 84 13.21 -8.04 -12.70
N GLN A 85 13.47 -8.05 -11.39
CA GLN A 85 14.82 -8.31 -10.88
C GLN A 85 15.35 -9.70 -11.27
N LEU A 86 14.49 -10.71 -11.35
CA LEU A 86 14.84 -12.05 -11.85
C LEU A 86 15.10 -12.06 -13.36
N GLY A 87 14.34 -11.27 -14.13
CA GLY A 87 14.46 -11.23 -15.58
C GLY A 87 15.64 -10.39 -16.11
N MET A 88 15.90 -9.23 -15.47
CA MET A 88 16.97 -8.30 -15.82
C MET A 88 17.52 -7.67 -14.54
N PRO A 89 18.47 -8.32 -13.87
CA PRO A 89 18.88 -7.94 -12.52
C PRO A 89 19.66 -6.62 -12.48
N LEU A 90 19.30 -5.78 -11.52
CA LEU A 90 20.18 -4.72 -11.04
C LEU A 90 21.28 -5.33 -10.17
N ALA A 91 22.46 -4.73 -10.17
CA ALA A 91 23.55 -5.15 -9.28
C ALA A 91 23.13 -4.98 -7.81
N ILE A 92 23.40 -6.00 -7.00
CA ILE A 92 23.13 -5.99 -5.55
C ILE A 92 24.38 -5.65 -4.73
N GLU A 93 25.57 -5.75 -5.31
CA GLU A 93 26.84 -5.42 -4.65
C GLU A 93 26.86 -3.95 -4.24
N GLY A 94 27.23 -3.69 -3.00
CA GLY A 94 27.29 -2.35 -2.41
C GLY A 94 25.90 -1.72 -2.18
N ARG A 95 24.82 -2.51 -2.16
CA ARG A 95 23.46 -2.07 -1.86
C ARG A 95 22.87 -2.91 -0.73
N THR A 96 22.12 -2.27 0.14
CA THR A 96 21.19 -2.96 1.01
C THR A 96 20.01 -3.45 0.18
N VAL A 97 19.67 -4.73 0.27
CA VAL A 97 18.51 -5.34 -0.38
C VAL A 97 17.45 -5.65 0.67
N LEU A 98 16.24 -5.17 0.50
CA LEU A 98 15.11 -5.47 1.38
C LEU A 98 13.98 -6.13 0.57
N ILE A 99 13.75 -7.42 0.84
CA ILE A 99 12.74 -8.23 0.18
C ILE A 99 11.47 -8.20 1.03
N THR A 100 10.41 -7.60 0.50
CA THR A 100 9.09 -7.53 1.15
C THR A 100 8.20 -8.64 0.61
N SER A 101 7.83 -9.59 1.47
CA SER A 101 6.91 -10.69 1.13
C SER A 101 6.09 -11.08 2.35
N GLN A 102 4.78 -10.83 2.29
CA GLN A 102 3.85 -11.11 3.39
C GLN A 102 3.95 -12.55 3.88
N SER A 103 3.96 -13.52 2.99
CA SER A 103 4.08 -14.94 3.32
C SER A 103 5.53 -15.42 3.46
N GLY A 104 6.49 -14.73 2.83
CA GLY A 104 7.87 -15.16 2.71
C GLY A 104 8.07 -16.46 1.91
N GLU A 105 7.04 -16.90 1.15
CA GLU A 105 6.97 -18.21 0.47
C GLU A 105 6.55 -18.07 -1.00
N SER A 106 6.60 -16.88 -1.62
CA SER A 106 6.27 -16.76 -3.04
C SER A 106 7.35 -17.41 -3.92
N ALA A 107 6.96 -17.89 -5.09
CA ALA A 107 7.84 -18.56 -6.04
C ALA A 107 9.04 -17.68 -6.39
N GLU A 108 8.82 -16.39 -6.60
CA GLU A 108 9.87 -15.43 -6.94
C GLU A 108 10.88 -15.24 -5.79
N VAL A 109 10.44 -15.26 -4.53
CA VAL A 109 11.35 -15.20 -3.37
C VAL A 109 12.25 -16.42 -3.33
N LEU A 110 11.68 -17.62 -3.46
CA LEU A 110 12.43 -18.86 -3.47
C LEU A 110 13.45 -18.90 -4.62
N ARG A 111 13.01 -18.51 -5.80
CA ARG A 111 13.83 -18.49 -7.01
C ARG A 111 14.96 -17.48 -6.89
N TRP A 112 14.69 -16.26 -6.40
CA TRP A 112 15.71 -15.24 -6.23
C TRP A 112 16.87 -15.70 -5.33
N PHE A 113 16.57 -16.30 -4.18
CA PHE A 113 17.60 -16.85 -3.31
C PHE A 113 18.34 -18.03 -3.93
N SER A 114 17.62 -18.88 -4.69
CA SER A 114 18.26 -20.01 -5.42
C SER A 114 19.25 -19.53 -6.47
N GLU A 115 18.97 -18.42 -7.15
CA GLU A 115 19.80 -17.88 -8.23
C GLU A 115 20.93 -16.99 -7.73
N THR A 116 20.71 -16.21 -6.67
CA THR A 116 21.67 -15.20 -6.19
C THR A 116 22.37 -15.57 -4.91
N GLY A 117 21.78 -16.41 -4.08
CA GLY A 117 22.25 -16.70 -2.72
C GLY A 117 22.05 -15.56 -1.72
N GLY A 118 21.69 -14.35 -2.20
CA GLY A 118 21.67 -13.14 -1.40
C GLY A 118 23.06 -12.55 -1.16
N SER A 119 23.14 -11.57 -0.26
CA SER A 119 24.40 -10.96 0.22
C SER A 119 24.31 -10.73 1.73
N GLU A 120 25.37 -10.29 2.37
CA GLU A 120 25.38 -9.93 3.80
C GLU A 120 24.42 -8.76 4.10
N ASP A 121 24.20 -7.89 3.12
CA ASP A 121 23.28 -6.76 3.18
C ASP A 121 21.86 -7.08 2.68
N THR A 122 21.51 -8.39 2.60
CA THR A 122 20.16 -8.83 2.22
C THR A 122 19.32 -9.08 3.46
N PHE A 123 18.16 -8.41 3.50
CA PHE A 123 17.18 -8.48 4.60
C PHE A 123 15.81 -8.82 4.07
N GLY A 124 14.96 -9.39 4.93
CA GLY A 124 13.55 -9.65 4.63
C GLY A 124 12.60 -8.80 5.46
N LEU A 125 11.38 -8.64 4.95
CA LEU A 125 10.22 -8.15 5.65
C LEU A 125 9.08 -9.12 5.39
N THR A 126 8.57 -9.78 6.43
CA THR A 126 7.52 -10.80 6.32
C THR A 126 6.59 -10.76 7.53
N LEU A 127 5.38 -11.33 7.38
CA LEU A 127 4.48 -11.55 8.51
C LEU A 127 4.61 -12.97 9.08
N GLU A 128 5.39 -13.84 8.43
CA GLU A 128 5.53 -15.24 8.83
C GLU A 128 6.98 -15.54 9.25
N GLY A 129 7.21 -15.55 10.55
CA GLY A 129 8.54 -15.73 11.14
C GLY A 129 9.17 -17.13 10.91
N THR A 130 8.38 -18.10 10.45
CA THR A 130 8.82 -19.46 10.11
C THR A 130 8.96 -19.70 8.61
N SER A 131 8.71 -18.66 7.80
CA SER A 131 8.77 -18.73 6.34
C SER A 131 10.17 -19.00 5.81
N PHE A 132 10.26 -19.38 4.53
CA PHE A 132 11.53 -19.54 3.82
C PHE A 132 12.37 -18.25 3.92
N LEU A 133 11.77 -17.10 3.65
CA LEU A 133 12.46 -15.80 3.72
C LEU A 133 13.05 -15.55 5.11
N ALA A 134 12.27 -15.81 6.19
CA ALA A 134 12.72 -15.60 7.56
C ALA A 134 13.83 -16.58 8.02
N ARG A 135 13.89 -17.77 7.41
CA ARG A 135 14.98 -18.74 7.66
C ARG A 135 16.24 -18.45 6.85
N THR A 136 16.11 -17.72 5.73
CA THR A 136 17.22 -17.53 4.78
C THR A 136 17.91 -16.17 4.97
N ALA A 137 17.19 -15.13 5.35
CA ALA A 137 17.73 -13.79 5.60
C ALA A 137 17.27 -13.23 6.95
N PRO A 138 18.06 -12.32 7.56
CA PRO A 138 17.60 -11.57 8.73
C PRO A 138 16.36 -10.76 8.40
N CYS A 139 15.21 -10.99 9.08
CA CYS A 139 13.94 -10.37 8.77
C CYS A 139 13.42 -9.41 9.85
N LEU A 140 12.72 -8.36 9.39
CA LEU A 140 11.67 -7.72 10.16
C LEU A 140 10.44 -8.63 10.09
N VAL A 141 9.90 -9.00 11.25
CA VAL A 141 8.74 -9.91 11.32
C VAL A 141 7.53 -9.19 11.90
N GLY A 142 6.47 -9.11 11.11
CA GLY A 142 5.21 -8.47 11.52
C GLY A 142 4.50 -9.28 12.59
N ALA A 143 3.87 -8.60 13.53
CA ALA A 143 3.02 -9.21 14.55
C ALA A 143 1.74 -9.79 13.93
N GLY A 144 1.18 -10.79 14.61
CA GLY A 144 -0.13 -11.36 14.27
C GLY A 144 -0.09 -12.47 13.23
N GLY A 145 1.08 -12.84 12.70
CA GLY A 145 1.25 -13.95 11.75
C GLY A 145 0.69 -13.67 10.35
N THR A 146 0.65 -14.72 9.54
CA THR A 146 0.18 -14.66 8.14
C THR A 146 -1.23 -14.10 8.00
N GLU A 147 -1.43 -13.19 7.05
CA GLU A 147 -2.76 -12.73 6.65
C GLU A 147 -3.45 -13.78 5.77
N LEU A 148 -4.64 -14.20 6.18
CA LEU A 148 -5.37 -15.26 5.50
C LEU A 148 -6.38 -14.74 4.46
N ALA A 149 -6.83 -13.49 4.60
CA ALA A 149 -7.72 -12.86 3.63
C ALA A 149 -7.06 -12.74 2.25
N PHE A 150 -7.86 -12.86 1.18
CA PHE A 150 -7.34 -12.82 -0.20
C PHE A 150 -6.69 -11.47 -0.51
N ALA A 151 -7.43 -10.37 -0.36
CA ALA A 151 -6.86 -9.03 -0.58
C ALA A 151 -5.95 -8.62 0.59
N ALA A 152 -4.86 -7.94 0.26
CA ALA A 152 -3.95 -7.38 1.23
C ALA A 152 -4.59 -6.17 1.94
N THR A 153 -4.73 -6.26 3.25
CA THR A 153 -5.24 -5.17 4.11
C THR A 153 -4.35 -4.95 5.32
N ARG A 154 -4.40 -5.83 6.31
CA ARG A 154 -3.55 -5.78 7.50
C ARG A 154 -2.06 -5.88 7.14
N SER A 155 -1.73 -6.74 6.21
CA SER A 155 -0.34 -6.91 5.77
C SER A 155 0.27 -5.62 5.21
N LEU A 156 -0.51 -4.77 4.53
CA LEU A 156 -0.03 -3.46 4.08
C LEU A 156 0.30 -2.57 5.27
N THR A 157 -0.64 -2.44 6.23
CA THR A 157 -0.47 -1.58 7.41
C THR A 157 0.71 -2.04 8.27
N VAL A 158 0.86 -3.35 8.48
CA VAL A 158 1.98 -3.95 9.21
C VAL A 158 3.31 -3.72 8.47
N SER A 159 3.35 -3.91 7.16
CA SER A 159 4.57 -3.68 6.37
C SER A 159 5.00 -2.21 6.44
N PHE A 160 4.07 -1.26 6.36
CA PHE A 160 4.38 0.15 6.57
C PHE A 160 4.92 0.45 7.97
N ALA A 161 4.40 -0.21 9.01
CA ALA A 161 4.89 -0.05 10.38
C ALA A 161 6.32 -0.61 10.56
N LEU A 162 6.66 -1.70 9.88
CA LEU A 162 8.02 -2.25 9.85
C LEU A 162 8.99 -1.29 9.13
N HIS A 163 8.57 -0.65 8.04
CA HIS A 163 9.34 0.42 7.42
C HIS A 163 9.46 1.66 8.32
N LEU A 164 8.40 2.00 9.09
CA LEU A 164 8.48 3.09 10.08
C LEU A 164 9.57 2.82 11.11
N ALA A 165 9.74 1.57 11.55
CA ALA A 165 10.81 1.20 12.49
C ALA A 165 12.20 1.43 11.88
N VAL A 166 12.40 1.10 10.59
CA VAL A 166 13.68 1.36 9.90
C VAL A 166 13.92 2.87 9.72
N LEU A 167 12.90 3.61 9.30
CA LEU A 167 12.99 5.07 9.14
C LEU A 167 13.27 5.76 10.48
N ALA A 168 12.65 5.31 11.57
CA ALA A 168 12.94 5.79 12.92
C ALA A 168 14.38 5.48 13.34
N ALA A 169 14.91 4.30 13.02
CA ALA A 169 16.32 3.95 13.27
C ALA A 169 17.29 4.78 12.41
N LEU A 170 16.83 5.34 11.28
CA LEU A 170 17.57 6.30 10.46
C LEU A 170 17.46 7.75 10.97
N GLY A 171 16.55 8.04 11.89
CA GLY A 171 16.40 9.35 12.53
C GLY A 171 15.08 10.07 12.27
N GLU A 172 14.12 9.45 11.55
CA GLU A 172 12.77 9.99 11.39
C GLU A 172 11.98 9.92 12.71
N ASP A 173 11.15 10.91 12.98
CA ASP A 173 10.26 10.90 14.15
C ASP A 173 9.02 10.04 13.87
N PRO A 174 8.82 8.90 14.55
CA PRO A 174 7.66 8.03 14.35
C PRO A 174 6.40 8.50 15.08
N ALA A 175 6.47 9.54 15.93
CA ALA A 175 5.42 9.87 16.90
C ALA A 175 4.05 10.10 16.24
N LEU A 176 3.98 10.89 15.15
CA LEU A 176 2.72 11.16 14.47
C LEU A 176 2.16 9.87 13.81
N GLY A 177 3.01 9.04 13.21
CA GLY A 177 2.62 7.78 12.60
C GLY A 177 2.00 6.83 13.65
N LEU A 178 2.63 6.69 14.80
CA LEU A 178 2.13 5.86 15.90
C LEU A 178 0.84 6.44 16.51
N ALA A 179 0.73 7.75 16.65
CA ALA A 179 -0.49 8.40 17.14
C ALA A 179 -1.68 8.14 16.20
N VAL A 180 -1.47 8.20 14.89
CA VAL A 180 -2.51 7.91 13.89
C VAL A 180 -2.91 6.42 13.92
N LEU A 181 -1.96 5.50 14.06
CA LEU A 181 -2.26 4.07 14.23
C LEU A 181 -3.06 3.80 15.50
N ALA A 182 -2.77 4.49 16.60
CA ALA A 182 -3.50 4.35 17.87
C ALA A 182 -4.93 4.92 17.82
N ALA A 183 -5.19 5.91 16.95
CA ALA A 183 -6.48 6.55 16.77
C ALA A 183 -6.87 6.62 15.28
N PRO A 184 -7.27 5.48 14.68
CA PRO A 184 -7.54 5.40 13.24
C PRO A 184 -8.73 6.27 12.83
N ALA A 185 -8.62 6.85 11.63
CA ALA A 185 -9.67 7.67 11.05
C ALA A 185 -10.94 6.86 10.73
N THR A 186 -12.10 7.48 10.96
CA THR A 186 -13.44 6.88 10.78
C THR A 186 -14.32 7.67 9.80
N ASN A 187 -13.73 8.38 8.84
CA ASN A 187 -14.46 9.18 7.86
C ASN A 187 -15.63 8.42 7.23
N ASP A 188 -16.76 9.10 7.03
CA ASP A 188 -17.85 8.58 6.23
C ASP A 188 -17.44 8.53 4.74
N ILE A 189 -17.69 7.40 4.11
CA ILE A 189 -17.38 7.13 2.70
C ILE A 189 -18.64 7.15 1.81
N GLY A 190 -19.81 7.42 2.36
CA GLY A 190 -21.10 7.33 1.64
C GLY A 190 -21.12 8.21 0.38
N ALA A 191 -20.72 9.48 0.49
CA ALA A 191 -20.67 10.40 -0.65
C ALA A 191 -19.66 9.92 -1.72
N ALA A 192 -18.51 9.38 -1.32
CA ALA A 192 -17.52 8.84 -2.25
C ALA A 192 -18.03 7.60 -3.01
N LEU A 193 -18.73 6.71 -2.32
CA LEU A 193 -19.37 5.54 -2.95
C LEU A 193 -20.48 5.95 -3.92
N SER A 194 -21.32 6.91 -3.53
CA SER A 194 -22.39 7.44 -4.40
C SER A 194 -21.82 8.08 -5.66
N ALA A 195 -20.72 8.85 -5.55
CA ALA A 195 -20.05 9.42 -6.72
C ALA A 195 -19.53 8.34 -7.69
N PHE A 196 -19.20 7.15 -7.17
CA PHE A 196 -18.64 6.04 -7.96
C PHE A 196 -19.66 4.96 -8.35
N GLU A 197 -20.95 5.16 -8.09
CA GLU A 197 -21.99 4.16 -8.38
C GLU A 197 -21.96 3.69 -9.83
N ASN A 198 -21.81 4.63 -10.77
CA ASN A 198 -21.94 4.39 -12.21
C ASN A 198 -20.61 4.32 -12.97
N VAL A 199 -19.47 4.27 -12.30
CA VAL A 199 -18.17 4.17 -12.98
C VAL A 199 -17.93 2.75 -13.50
N ALA A 200 -17.31 2.65 -14.66
CA ALA A 200 -16.93 1.39 -15.30
C ALA A 200 -15.48 1.00 -15.01
N THR A 201 -14.64 1.96 -14.64
CA THR A 201 -13.23 1.77 -14.30
C THR A 201 -12.78 2.81 -13.29
N VAL A 202 -11.71 2.54 -12.57
CA VAL A 202 -11.14 3.49 -11.60
C VAL A 202 -9.66 3.68 -11.91
N VAL A 203 -9.24 4.95 -12.02
CA VAL A 203 -7.83 5.31 -11.99
C VAL A 203 -7.51 5.93 -10.63
N THR A 204 -6.46 5.42 -10.00
CA THR A 204 -5.91 5.99 -8.77
C THR A 204 -4.61 6.72 -9.08
N SER A 205 -4.33 7.79 -8.35
CA SER A 205 -3.13 8.57 -8.60
C SER A 205 -2.66 9.27 -7.33
N GLY A 206 -1.38 9.55 -7.30
CA GLY A 206 -0.71 10.35 -6.29
C GLY A 206 0.56 10.94 -6.88
N ARG A 207 1.34 11.57 -6.04
CA ARG A 207 2.70 12.00 -6.29
C ARG A 207 3.61 11.23 -5.34
N ARG A 208 3.96 11.82 -4.20
CA ARG A 208 4.71 11.10 -3.15
C ARG A 208 3.95 9.95 -2.50
N LEU A 209 2.61 9.92 -2.65
CA LEU A 209 1.73 8.85 -2.17
C LEU A 209 1.34 7.85 -3.28
N GLN A 210 2.12 7.80 -4.36
CA GLN A 210 1.83 6.94 -5.51
C GLN A 210 1.72 5.46 -5.13
N GLY A 211 2.59 4.94 -4.26
CA GLY A 211 2.50 3.53 -3.84
C GLY A 211 1.21 3.21 -3.05
N LEU A 212 0.65 4.19 -2.30
CA LEU A 212 -0.68 4.02 -1.70
C LEU A 212 -1.77 3.95 -2.76
N ALA A 213 -1.68 4.77 -3.81
CA ALA A 213 -2.59 4.72 -4.95
C ALA A 213 -2.50 3.37 -5.70
N GLU A 214 -1.30 2.83 -5.88
CA GLU A 214 -1.06 1.50 -6.48
C GLU A 214 -1.67 0.38 -5.62
N ALA A 215 -1.49 0.42 -4.30
CA ALA A 215 -2.10 -0.55 -3.39
C ALA A 215 -3.63 -0.55 -3.46
N LEU A 216 -4.25 0.64 -3.53
CA LEU A 216 -5.70 0.77 -3.67
C LEU A 216 -6.19 0.24 -5.02
N ALA A 217 -5.51 0.57 -6.12
CA ALA A 217 -5.88 0.08 -7.46
C ALA A 217 -5.84 -1.44 -7.56
N LEU A 218 -4.78 -2.04 -6.99
CA LEU A 218 -4.63 -3.49 -6.93
C LEU A 218 -5.82 -4.12 -6.20
N GLY A 219 -6.10 -3.67 -4.97
CA GLY A 219 -7.18 -4.23 -4.17
C GLY A 219 -8.57 -3.98 -4.77
N LEU A 220 -8.81 -2.83 -5.40
CA LEU A 220 -10.04 -2.56 -6.16
C LEU A 220 -10.21 -3.57 -7.30
N THR A 221 -9.15 -3.82 -8.08
CA THR A 221 -9.18 -4.79 -9.18
C THR A 221 -9.45 -6.21 -8.69
N GLU A 222 -8.75 -6.64 -7.64
CA GLU A 222 -8.87 -7.98 -7.06
C GLU A 222 -10.29 -8.24 -6.51
N LEU A 223 -10.85 -7.29 -5.80
CA LEU A 223 -12.11 -7.46 -5.09
C LEU A 223 -13.33 -7.19 -5.97
N SER A 224 -13.32 -6.11 -6.75
CA SER A 224 -14.47 -5.71 -7.59
C SER A 224 -14.48 -6.38 -8.97
N ARG A 225 -13.35 -6.98 -9.38
CA ARG A 225 -13.16 -7.54 -10.74
C ARG A 225 -13.43 -6.51 -11.85
N THR A 226 -13.37 -5.23 -11.48
CA THR A 226 -13.47 -4.10 -12.39
C THR A 226 -12.05 -3.66 -12.77
N PRO A 227 -11.76 -3.29 -14.02
CA PRO A 227 -10.47 -2.75 -14.38
C PRO A 227 -10.16 -1.51 -13.55
N CYS A 228 -9.17 -1.59 -12.65
CA CYS A 228 -8.68 -0.48 -11.88
C CYS A 228 -7.15 -0.47 -11.98
N PHE A 229 -6.57 0.71 -12.15
CA PHE A 229 -5.13 0.85 -12.33
C PHE A 229 -4.65 2.17 -11.73
N SER A 230 -3.36 2.27 -11.52
CA SER A 230 -2.73 3.46 -10.95
C SER A 230 -1.79 4.09 -11.95
N LEU A 231 -1.82 5.42 -12.05
CA LEU A 231 -0.85 6.20 -12.79
C LEU A 231 -0.31 7.31 -11.90
N GLU A 232 1.01 7.45 -11.85
CA GLU A 232 1.63 8.60 -11.18
C GLU A 232 1.08 9.90 -11.80
N GLY A 233 0.88 10.94 -10.96
CA GLY A 233 0.16 12.14 -11.39
C GLY A 233 0.76 12.85 -12.60
N GLY A 234 2.08 12.78 -12.81
CA GLY A 234 2.72 13.25 -14.03
C GLY A 234 2.37 12.37 -15.23
N GLN A 235 2.45 11.05 -15.07
CA GLN A 235 2.10 10.09 -16.12
C GLN A 235 0.63 10.18 -16.52
N LEU A 236 -0.29 10.36 -15.56
CA LEU A 236 -1.70 10.57 -15.84
C LEU A 236 -1.92 11.79 -16.76
N ARG A 237 -1.15 12.89 -16.56
CA ARG A 237 -1.26 14.11 -17.36
C ARG A 237 -0.67 14.00 -18.78
N HIS A 238 0.22 13.06 -19.01
CA HIS A 238 0.93 12.92 -20.29
C HIS A 238 0.22 11.98 -21.27
N GLY A 239 -1.07 12.26 -21.55
CA GLY A 239 -1.92 11.54 -22.49
C GLY A 239 -3.07 10.79 -21.86
N PRO A 240 -2.89 9.95 -20.81
CA PRO A 240 -4.00 9.16 -20.24
C PRO A 240 -5.20 9.97 -19.76
N MET A 241 -5.10 11.28 -19.52
CA MET A 241 -6.23 12.14 -19.20
C MET A 241 -7.33 12.12 -20.29
N GLU A 242 -7.01 11.76 -21.52
CA GLU A 242 -7.99 11.61 -22.62
C GLU A 242 -9.05 10.51 -22.34
N MET A 243 -8.77 9.56 -21.43
CA MET A 243 -9.74 8.54 -21.03
C MET A 243 -10.77 9.06 -20.01
N LEU A 244 -10.51 10.22 -19.35
CA LEU A 244 -11.34 10.71 -18.26
C LEU A 244 -12.71 11.18 -18.75
N GLY A 245 -13.72 10.92 -17.94
CA GLY A 245 -15.12 11.29 -18.22
C GLY A 245 -16.06 10.63 -17.22
N PRO A 246 -17.38 10.75 -17.39
CA PRO A 246 -18.36 10.33 -16.38
C PRO A 246 -18.34 8.83 -16.00
N LYS A 247 -17.67 7.97 -16.78
CA LYS A 247 -17.56 6.54 -16.52
C LYS A 247 -16.21 6.12 -15.91
N VAL A 248 -15.28 7.06 -15.73
CA VAL A 248 -13.97 6.82 -15.12
C VAL A 248 -13.89 7.51 -13.77
N GLY A 249 -13.91 6.73 -12.69
CA GLY A 249 -13.70 7.25 -11.34
C GLY A 249 -12.22 7.59 -11.12
N VAL A 250 -11.95 8.75 -10.55
CA VAL A 250 -10.59 9.20 -10.22
C VAL A 250 -10.43 9.26 -8.71
N VAL A 251 -9.46 8.52 -8.16
CA VAL A 251 -9.07 8.60 -6.74
C VAL A 251 -7.70 9.22 -6.63
N LEU A 252 -7.60 10.31 -5.86
CA LEU A 252 -6.36 11.03 -5.63
C LEU A 252 -5.96 11.00 -4.16
N PHE A 253 -4.65 10.87 -3.91
CA PHE A 253 -4.06 10.96 -2.57
C PHE A 253 -3.22 12.23 -2.47
N ARG A 254 -3.58 13.13 -1.54
CA ARG A 254 -2.92 14.42 -1.31
C ARG A 254 -2.36 14.49 0.11
N GLY A 255 -1.03 14.47 0.24
CA GLY A 255 -0.32 14.63 1.51
C GLY A 255 0.11 16.09 1.75
N ASN A 256 0.57 16.38 2.97
CA ASN A 256 1.16 17.67 3.32
C ASN A 256 2.64 17.71 2.90
N ASP A 257 2.88 17.78 1.60
CA ASP A 257 4.22 17.80 1.02
C ASP A 257 4.30 18.76 -0.19
N ALA A 258 5.49 18.94 -0.74
CA ALA A 258 5.76 19.86 -1.84
C ALA A 258 4.96 19.53 -3.14
N THR A 259 4.27 18.39 -3.21
CA THR A 259 3.47 17.99 -4.36
C THR A 259 1.97 18.20 -4.19
N ALA A 260 1.52 18.73 -3.04
CA ALA A 260 0.11 18.94 -2.73
C ALA A 260 -0.63 19.78 -3.79
N ASP A 261 -0.02 20.87 -4.26
CA ASP A 261 -0.59 21.74 -5.28
C ASP A 261 -0.67 21.04 -6.66
N LEU A 262 0.25 20.13 -6.96
CA LEU A 262 0.19 19.33 -8.19
C LEU A 262 -0.97 18.34 -8.18
N VAL A 263 -1.30 17.77 -7.01
CA VAL A 263 -2.48 16.91 -6.83
C VAL A 263 -3.75 17.73 -6.91
N THR A 264 -3.77 18.93 -6.32
CA THR A 264 -4.88 19.89 -6.46
C THR A 264 -5.16 20.23 -7.92
N ALA A 265 -4.12 20.58 -8.68
CA ALA A 265 -4.28 20.89 -10.11
C ALA A 265 -4.74 19.67 -10.93
N MET A 266 -4.34 18.46 -10.55
CA MET A 266 -4.83 17.22 -11.16
C MET A 266 -6.33 17.02 -10.87
N ALA A 267 -6.76 17.25 -9.63
CA ALA A 267 -8.15 17.12 -9.25
C ALA A 267 -9.04 18.08 -10.05
N VAL A 268 -8.63 19.36 -10.18
CA VAL A 268 -9.33 20.38 -10.99
C VAL A 268 -9.46 19.89 -12.44
N SER A 269 -8.35 19.51 -13.06
CA SER A 269 -8.37 19.03 -14.45
C SER A 269 -9.23 17.77 -14.64
N ALA A 270 -9.28 16.86 -13.66
CA ALA A 270 -10.13 15.69 -13.73
C ALA A 270 -11.63 16.05 -13.62
N VAL A 271 -11.99 16.98 -12.73
CA VAL A 271 -13.37 17.49 -12.59
C VAL A 271 -13.86 18.13 -13.90
N GLU A 272 -13.01 18.89 -14.59
CA GLU A 272 -13.33 19.54 -15.87
C GLU A 272 -13.75 18.55 -16.97
N THR A 273 -13.31 17.29 -16.88
CA THR A 273 -13.70 16.21 -17.83
C THR A 273 -15.09 15.61 -17.52
N GLY A 274 -15.72 16.00 -16.41
CA GLY A 274 -16.94 15.37 -15.89
C GLY A 274 -16.70 14.03 -15.17
N ALA A 275 -15.45 13.64 -14.92
CA ALA A 275 -15.14 12.44 -14.15
C ALA A 275 -15.50 12.62 -12.66
N PRO A 276 -16.09 11.63 -11.99
CA PRO A 276 -16.26 11.66 -10.56
C PRO A 276 -14.88 11.53 -9.88
N VAL A 277 -14.56 12.50 -9.00
CA VAL A 277 -13.26 12.60 -8.34
C VAL A 277 -13.42 12.49 -6.83
N VAL A 278 -12.67 11.55 -6.22
CA VAL A 278 -12.55 11.41 -4.77
C VAL A 278 -11.11 11.75 -4.37
N VAL A 279 -10.96 12.64 -3.39
CA VAL A 279 -9.66 13.04 -2.87
C VAL A 279 -9.52 12.59 -1.42
N PHE A 280 -8.55 11.73 -1.12
CA PHE A 280 -8.11 11.43 0.22
C PHE A 280 -7.05 12.47 0.61
N ASP A 281 -7.36 13.36 1.55
CA ASP A 281 -6.61 14.58 1.78
C ASP A 281 -6.06 14.71 3.20
N ALA A 282 -4.76 14.58 3.35
CA ALA A 282 -4.00 14.87 4.57
C ALA A 282 -3.12 16.14 4.41
N SER A 283 -3.35 16.98 3.40
CA SER A 283 -2.54 18.18 3.16
C SER A 283 -2.86 19.33 4.11
N GLY A 284 -4.09 19.39 4.61
CA GLY A 284 -4.62 20.54 5.34
C GLY A 284 -5.01 21.72 4.43
N HIS A 285 -4.99 21.54 3.10
CA HIS A 285 -5.51 22.53 2.15
C HIS A 285 -7.03 22.50 2.11
N GLN A 286 -7.64 23.53 1.51
CA GLN A 286 -9.08 23.53 1.24
C GLN A 286 -9.45 22.38 0.30
N PRO A 287 -10.65 21.79 0.45
CA PRO A 287 -11.21 20.86 -0.50
C PRO A 287 -11.24 21.45 -1.93
N VAL A 288 -11.01 20.59 -2.92
CA VAL A 288 -11.10 21.01 -4.33
C VAL A 288 -12.56 21.02 -4.74
N GLU A 289 -13.03 22.12 -5.31
CA GLU A 289 -14.41 22.26 -5.78
C GLU A 289 -14.75 21.18 -6.83
N GLY A 290 -15.95 20.63 -6.77
CA GLY A 290 -16.41 19.57 -7.66
C GLY A 290 -15.91 18.16 -7.29
N THR A 291 -15.10 18.01 -6.24
CA THR A 291 -14.64 16.70 -5.75
C THR A 291 -15.39 16.24 -4.50
N THR A 292 -15.39 14.94 -4.25
CA THR A 292 -15.68 14.39 -2.92
C THR A 292 -14.39 14.29 -2.14
N THR A 293 -14.12 15.23 -1.23
CA THR A 293 -12.90 15.26 -0.44
C THR A 293 -13.11 14.62 0.94
N LEU A 294 -12.31 13.61 1.28
CA LEU A 294 -12.21 13.00 2.60
C LEU A 294 -11.00 13.60 3.30
N SER A 295 -11.23 14.45 4.29
CA SER A 295 -10.14 15.17 4.99
C SER A 295 -9.64 14.39 6.20
N PHE A 296 -8.32 14.38 6.39
CA PHE A 296 -7.60 13.69 7.46
C PHE A 296 -6.74 14.68 8.27
N VAL A 297 -6.13 14.19 9.34
CA VAL A 297 -5.12 14.95 10.05
C VAL A 297 -4.00 15.36 9.10
N ARG A 298 -3.53 16.59 9.23
CA ARG A 298 -2.43 17.12 8.42
C ARG A 298 -1.17 16.28 8.65
N ALA A 299 -0.70 15.59 7.61
CA ALA A 299 0.40 14.64 7.71
C ALA A 299 1.15 14.46 6.38
N THR A 300 2.38 13.97 6.47
CA THR A 300 3.22 13.55 5.33
C THR A 300 3.71 12.11 5.54
N GLY A 301 4.28 11.51 4.51
CA GLY A 301 4.93 10.21 4.58
C GLY A 301 4.03 9.11 5.15
N LEU A 302 4.58 8.28 6.03
CA LEU A 302 3.84 7.15 6.62
C LEU A 302 2.67 7.59 7.51
N ALA A 303 2.75 8.73 8.20
CA ALA A 303 1.63 9.24 8.97
C ALA A 303 0.41 9.57 8.09
N ALA A 304 0.63 10.14 6.90
CA ALA A 304 -0.43 10.35 5.92
C ALA A 304 -1.00 9.02 5.41
N ILE A 305 -0.15 8.04 5.12
CA ILE A 305 -0.56 6.70 4.69
C ILE A 305 -1.42 6.04 5.77
N PHE A 306 -0.97 6.00 7.02
CA PHE A 306 -1.73 5.39 8.12
C PHE A 306 -3.08 6.07 8.38
N SER A 307 -3.19 7.38 8.14
CA SER A 307 -4.46 8.08 8.30
C SER A 307 -5.47 7.73 7.20
N MET A 308 -5.02 7.58 5.96
CA MET A 308 -5.87 7.38 4.79
C MET A 308 -6.15 5.90 4.49
N LEU A 309 -5.18 5.02 4.72
CA LEU A 309 -5.25 3.60 4.31
C LEU A 309 -6.48 2.86 4.87
N PRO A 310 -6.85 2.95 6.16
CA PRO A 310 -8.02 2.23 6.68
C PRO A 310 -9.34 2.69 6.01
N VAL A 311 -9.43 3.98 5.68
CA VAL A 311 -10.61 4.55 5.02
C VAL A 311 -10.64 4.16 3.54
N ALA A 312 -9.49 4.16 2.86
CA ALA A 312 -9.35 3.69 1.49
C ALA A 312 -9.69 2.19 1.36
N GLN A 313 -9.29 1.38 2.34
CA GLN A 313 -9.66 -0.04 2.42
C GLN A 313 -11.18 -0.22 2.58
N ARG A 314 -11.83 0.54 3.45
CA ARG A 314 -13.29 0.52 3.59
C ARG A 314 -14.00 0.92 2.30
N PHE A 315 -13.50 1.97 1.62
CA PHE A 315 -14.02 2.38 0.30
C PHE A 315 -13.86 1.25 -0.72
N MET A 316 -12.68 0.63 -0.81
CA MET A 316 -12.39 -0.50 -1.70
C MET A 316 -13.34 -1.69 -1.48
N ILE A 317 -13.55 -2.07 -0.23
CA ILE A 317 -14.42 -3.20 0.15
C ILE A 317 -15.87 -2.89 -0.22
N ALA A 318 -16.39 -1.73 0.16
CA ALA A 318 -17.77 -1.34 -0.12
C ALA A 318 -18.01 -1.16 -1.64
N PHE A 319 -17.04 -0.62 -2.38
CA PHE A 319 -17.09 -0.54 -3.84
C PHE A 319 -17.19 -1.94 -4.49
N ALA A 320 -16.43 -2.90 -3.98
CA ALA A 320 -16.46 -4.28 -4.47
C ALA A 320 -17.75 -5.01 -4.09
N GLU A 321 -18.22 -4.86 -2.85
CA GLU A 321 -19.45 -5.47 -2.35
C GLU A 321 -20.69 -5.06 -3.16
N ALA A 322 -20.73 -3.81 -3.62
CA ALA A 322 -21.78 -3.32 -4.50
C ALA A 322 -21.76 -3.92 -5.93
N ARG A 323 -20.68 -4.60 -6.33
CA ARG A 323 -20.46 -5.09 -7.71
C ARG A 323 -20.31 -6.59 -7.84
N VAL A 324 -19.89 -7.28 -6.78
CA VAL A 324 -19.53 -8.71 -6.81
C VAL A 324 -20.16 -9.41 -5.61
N GLU A 325 -21.08 -10.33 -5.87
CA GLU A 325 -21.81 -11.08 -4.84
C GLU A 325 -20.88 -11.83 -3.87
N ASN A 326 -19.78 -12.39 -4.35
CA ASN A 326 -18.78 -13.11 -3.56
C ASN A 326 -17.45 -12.35 -3.47
N ALA A 327 -17.49 -11.03 -3.31
CA ALA A 327 -16.29 -10.21 -3.12
C ALA A 327 -15.39 -10.79 -2.01
N GLY A 328 -14.06 -10.68 -2.20
CA GLY A 328 -13.08 -11.26 -1.28
C GLY A 328 -12.79 -12.76 -1.47
N THR A 329 -13.56 -13.47 -2.31
CA THR A 329 -13.29 -14.87 -2.66
C THR A 329 -12.67 -14.95 -4.06
N PRO A 330 -11.40 -15.38 -4.20
CA PRO A 330 -10.75 -15.46 -5.50
C PRO A 330 -11.37 -16.56 -6.38
N VAL A 331 -11.38 -16.34 -7.69
CA VAL A 331 -11.89 -17.31 -8.69
C VAL A 331 -10.81 -17.78 -9.66
N ARG A 332 -9.68 -17.08 -9.77
CA ARG A 332 -8.60 -17.38 -10.74
C ARG A 332 -7.21 -17.37 -10.14
N SER A 333 -7.05 -16.87 -8.94
CA SER A 333 -5.76 -16.72 -8.26
C SER A 333 -5.81 -17.29 -6.84
N THR A 334 -4.67 -17.38 -6.20
CA THR A 334 -4.52 -17.81 -4.81
C THR A 334 -3.87 -16.69 -3.99
N LYS A 335 -4.02 -16.74 -2.67
CA LYS A 335 -3.39 -15.74 -1.78
C LYS A 335 -1.85 -15.72 -1.92
N ILE A 336 -1.24 -16.86 -2.14
CA ILE A 336 0.20 -17.03 -2.30
C ILE A 336 0.46 -17.69 -3.66
N THR A 337 1.18 -17.00 -4.54
CA THR A 337 1.65 -17.55 -5.81
C THR A 337 2.83 -18.48 -5.55
N ARG A 338 2.65 -19.78 -5.71
CA ARG A 338 3.67 -20.81 -5.43
C ARG A 338 4.32 -21.39 -6.67
N SER A 339 3.89 -20.98 -7.83
CA SER A 339 4.44 -21.39 -9.14
C SER A 339 4.32 -20.24 -10.12
N GLU A 340 5.36 -20.01 -10.91
CA GLU A 340 5.34 -19.14 -12.10
C GLU A 340 4.88 -19.90 -13.33
#